data_ab515fdcdf7d66fb513fd565ef5150b6
#
_entry.id   ab515fdcdf7d66fb513fd565ef5150b6
#
_cell.length_a   1.000
_cell.length_b   1.000
_cell.length_c   1.000
_cell.angle_alpha   90.00
_cell.angle_beta   90.00
_cell.angle_gamma   90.00
#
_symmetry.space_group_name_H-M   'P 1'
#
loop_
_entity.id
_entity.type
_entity.pdbx_description
1 polymer ?
#
loop_
_entity_poly.entity_id
_entity_poly.type
_entity_poly.pdbx_seq_one_letter_code
_entity_poly.pdbx_strand_id
1 'polypeptide(L)'
;MKKYIISIDQGTTSTRAILFDQQQNILAVSQEEIHNSFPQPGWVEQDANEIWLSTLSCLSSLFLKSGAQPDEVASIGITNQRETTVVWNKKTGMPIHNAIVWQSRQTAAIVERYKKMGVEPLIKEKTGLVLDPYFSATKIRWILEEKNIQNTEDLLFGTIDTWLVWKMTNGKVHVTDVTNASRTLLLNIQNYWNCLIFLKTCFLKSSILPVLSAILIRFIFSILPVRSEPWSVINKALCLDNLVFTKEKSKTLTEPAAFY
;
A
#
# COMPACT_ATOMS: atom_id res chain seq x y z
N MET A 1 -16.24 26.56 2.77
CA MET A 1 -16.54 25.69 3.95
C MET A 1 -16.47 24.26 3.47
N LYS A 2 -15.84 23.36 4.24
CA LYS A 2 -15.74 21.93 3.87
C LYS A 2 -17.10 21.26 3.96
N LYS A 3 -17.58 20.68 2.86
CA LYS A 3 -18.95 20.18 2.73
C LYS A 3 -19.02 18.71 2.28
N TYR A 4 -17.97 18.22 1.62
CA TYR A 4 -18.02 16.94 0.88
C TYR A 4 -16.96 15.96 1.36
N ILE A 5 -17.27 14.68 1.20
CA ILE A 5 -16.34 13.56 1.37
C ILE A 5 -16.28 12.80 0.05
N ILE A 6 -15.08 12.39 -0.36
CA ILE A 6 -14.88 11.52 -1.51
C ILE A 6 -14.47 10.14 -1.01
N SER A 7 -15.09 9.10 -1.55
CA SER A 7 -14.65 7.71 -1.42
C SER A 7 -14.07 7.24 -2.74
N ILE A 8 -12.87 6.66 -2.71
CA ILE A 8 -12.23 6.00 -3.85
C ILE A 8 -12.20 4.51 -3.56
N ASP A 9 -12.76 3.72 -4.47
CA ASP A 9 -12.69 2.26 -4.48
C ASP A 9 -11.87 1.83 -5.71
N GLN A 10 -10.62 1.45 -5.47
CA GLN A 10 -9.73 0.97 -6.51
C GLN A 10 -9.76 -0.57 -6.53
N GLY A 11 -10.64 -1.13 -7.32
CA GLY A 11 -10.81 -2.58 -7.49
C GLY A 11 -9.86 -3.20 -8.51
N THR A 12 -10.01 -4.51 -8.73
CA THR A 12 -9.16 -5.25 -9.70
C THR A 12 -9.52 -4.94 -11.16
N THR A 13 -10.76 -4.56 -11.43
CA THR A 13 -11.26 -4.34 -12.78
C THR A 13 -11.65 -2.90 -13.06
N SER A 14 -11.78 -2.09 -12.03
CA SER A 14 -12.20 -0.69 -12.20
C SER A 14 -11.78 0.17 -11.01
N THR A 15 -11.64 1.46 -11.26
CA THR A 15 -11.60 2.51 -10.24
C THR A 15 -12.97 3.17 -10.16
N ARG A 16 -13.48 3.35 -8.95
CA ARG A 16 -14.73 4.08 -8.70
C ARG A 16 -14.47 5.22 -7.72
N ALA A 17 -15.09 6.36 -7.95
CA ALA A 17 -15.10 7.47 -7.00
C ALA A 17 -16.55 7.91 -6.76
N ILE A 18 -16.85 8.27 -5.49
CA ILE A 18 -18.20 8.67 -5.05
C ILE A 18 -18.04 9.94 -4.21
N LEU A 19 -18.87 10.94 -4.48
CA LEU A 19 -18.97 12.18 -3.73
C LEU A 19 -20.19 12.17 -2.83
N PHE A 20 -19.99 12.43 -1.54
CA PHE A 20 -21.04 12.50 -0.52
C PHE A 20 -21.13 13.91 0.06
N ASP A 21 -22.35 14.31 0.41
CA ASP A 21 -22.61 15.49 1.25
C ASP A 21 -22.53 15.18 2.75
N GLN A 22 -22.78 16.19 3.59
CA GLN A 22 -22.80 16.06 5.06
C GLN A 22 -23.96 15.18 5.57
N GLN A 23 -25.01 15.01 4.78
CA GLN A 23 -26.17 14.19 5.09
C GLN A 23 -26.01 12.75 4.58
N GLN A 24 -24.83 12.40 4.06
CA GLN A 24 -24.49 11.09 3.48
C GLN A 24 -25.23 10.77 2.17
N ASN A 25 -25.80 11.78 1.51
CA ASN A 25 -26.37 11.58 0.17
C ASN A 25 -25.25 11.47 -0.86
N ILE A 26 -25.43 10.58 -1.82
CA ILE A 26 -24.54 10.46 -2.99
C ILE A 26 -24.89 11.57 -3.97
N LEU A 27 -23.94 12.47 -4.23
CA LEU A 27 -24.10 13.59 -5.18
C LEU A 27 -23.62 13.22 -6.58
N ALA A 28 -22.56 12.46 -6.68
CA ALA A 28 -22.01 12.02 -7.95
C ALA A 28 -21.27 10.69 -7.80
N VAL A 29 -21.26 9.92 -8.89
CA VAL A 29 -20.48 8.68 -9.03
C VAL A 29 -19.76 8.71 -10.36
N SER A 30 -18.51 8.28 -10.36
CA SER A 30 -17.73 8.01 -11.57
C SER A 30 -17.01 6.69 -11.44
N GLN A 31 -16.91 5.96 -12.54
CA GLN A 31 -16.20 4.69 -12.60
C GLN A 31 -15.52 4.56 -13.96
N GLU A 32 -14.31 3.99 -13.95
CA GLU A 32 -13.54 3.64 -15.14
C GLU A 32 -12.98 2.24 -15.02
N GLU A 33 -12.95 1.51 -16.11
CA GLU A 33 -12.35 0.17 -16.19
C GLU A 33 -10.83 0.28 -16.21
N ILE A 34 -10.16 -0.78 -15.73
CA ILE A 34 -8.72 -0.93 -15.72
C ILE A 34 -8.37 -2.22 -16.46
N HIS A 35 -7.37 -2.15 -17.34
CA HIS A 35 -6.93 -3.29 -18.12
C HIS A 35 -6.02 -4.22 -17.32
N ASN A 36 -6.33 -5.51 -17.37
CA ASN A 36 -5.44 -6.57 -16.91
C ASN A 36 -4.60 -7.09 -18.08
N SER A 37 -3.30 -7.16 -17.88
CA SER A 37 -2.35 -7.80 -18.80
C SER A 37 -2.06 -9.22 -18.33
N PHE A 38 -1.93 -10.16 -19.27
CA PHE A 38 -1.65 -11.57 -19.02
C PHE A 38 -0.41 -12.00 -19.79
N PRO A 39 0.82 -11.59 -19.38
CA PRO A 39 2.05 -11.81 -20.14
C PRO A 39 2.38 -13.29 -20.36
N GLN A 40 2.01 -14.15 -19.38
CA GLN A 40 2.17 -15.61 -19.44
C GLN A 40 0.99 -16.30 -18.74
N PRO A 41 0.76 -17.60 -18.98
CA PRO A 41 -0.28 -18.34 -18.27
C PRO A 41 -0.15 -18.22 -16.75
N GLY A 42 -1.21 -17.76 -16.09
CA GLY A 42 -1.26 -17.54 -14.65
C GLY A 42 -0.59 -16.24 -14.15
N TRP A 43 -0.05 -15.42 -15.06
CA TRP A 43 0.46 -14.09 -14.71
C TRP A 43 -0.63 -13.03 -14.92
N VAL A 44 -0.73 -12.12 -13.98
CA VAL A 44 -1.67 -11.00 -14.08
C VAL A 44 -0.99 -9.74 -13.60
N GLU A 45 -0.98 -8.73 -14.47
CA GLU A 45 -0.33 -7.45 -14.24
C GLU A 45 -1.24 -6.30 -14.63
N GLN A 46 -1.00 -5.13 -14.06
CA GLN A 46 -1.67 -3.87 -14.38
C GLN A 46 -0.65 -2.75 -14.53
N ASP A 47 -0.90 -1.78 -15.39
CA ASP A 47 -0.11 -0.55 -15.41
C ASP A 47 -0.50 0.33 -14.21
N ALA A 48 0.46 0.55 -13.29
CA ALA A 48 0.23 1.41 -12.13
C ALA A 48 -0.05 2.87 -12.52
N ASN A 49 0.41 3.33 -13.68
CA ASN A 49 0.07 4.65 -14.18
C ASN A 49 -1.37 4.71 -14.71
N GLU A 50 -1.88 3.65 -15.34
CA GLU A 50 -3.29 3.56 -15.72
C GLU A 50 -4.19 3.62 -14.48
N ILE A 51 -3.84 2.90 -13.40
CA ILE A 51 -4.55 2.98 -12.11
C ILE A 51 -4.59 4.43 -11.60
N TRP A 52 -3.48 5.15 -11.68
CA TRP A 52 -3.42 6.56 -11.29
C TRP A 52 -4.26 7.46 -12.19
N LEU A 53 -4.17 7.28 -13.51
CA LEU A 53 -4.91 8.10 -14.48
C LEU A 53 -6.43 7.87 -14.37
N SER A 54 -6.89 6.62 -14.22
CA SER A 54 -8.30 6.32 -13.98
C SER A 54 -8.82 6.95 -12.69
N THR A 55 -7.97 7.00 -11.64
CA THR A 55 -8.32 7.70 -10.39
C THR A 55 -8.49 9.20 -10.61
N LEU A 56 -7.58 9.84 -11.34
CA LEU A 56 -7.68 11.28 -11.68
C LEU A 56 -8.93 11.57 -12.53
N SER A 57 -9.20 10.72 -13.51
CA SER A 57 -10.36 10.86 -14.39
C SER A 57 -11.66 10.73 -13.60
N CYS A 58 -11.77 9.72 -12.73
CA CYS A 58 -12.92 9.57 -11.84
C CYS A 58 -13.12 10.79 -10.94
N LEU A 59 -12.06 11.32 -10.33
CA LEU A 59 -12.12 12.51 -9.49
C LEU A 59 -12.55 13.75 -10.29
N SER A 60 -11.98 13.97 -11.46
CA SER A 60 -12.37 15.07 -12.36
C SER A 60 -13.84 15.00 -12.76
N SER A 61 -14.30 13.79 -13.10
CA SER A 61 -15.71 13.55 -13.44
C SER A 61 -16.65 13.84 -12.26
N LEU A 62 -16.25 13.54 -11.01
CA LEU A 62 -17.06 13.88 -9.84
C LEU A 62 -17.31 15.39 -9.75
N PHE A 63 -16.25 16.20 -9.87
CA PHE A 63 -16.34 17.65 -9.80
C PHE A 63 -17.17 18.22 -10.94
N LEU A 64 -17.00 17.72 -12.15
CA LEU A 64 -17.78 18.15 -13.31
C LEU A 64 -19.28 17.82 -13.15
N LYS A 65 -19.62 16.64 -12.66
CA LYS A 65 -21.02 16.20 -12.50
C LYS A 65 -21.73 16.91 -11.34
N SER A 66 -21.01 17.17 -10.25
CA SER A 66 -21.60 17.75 -9.03
C SER A 66 -21.54 19.27 -8.95
N GLY A 67 -20.63 19.90 -9.71
CA GLY A 67 -20.31 21.32 -9.57
C GLY A 67 -19.53 21.66 -8.30
N ALA A 68 -19.21 20.66 -7.47
CA ALA A 68 -18.41 20.85 -6.26
C ALA A 68 -17.00 21.35 -6.60
N GLN A 69 -16.42 22.12 -5.69
CA GLN A 69 -15.04 22.61 -5.85
C GLN A 69 -14.08 21.79 -4.98
N PRO A 70 -12.83 21.55 -5.42
CA PRO A 70 -11.84 20.77 -4.67
C PRO A 70 -11.59 21.28 -3.24
N ASP A 71 -11.66 22.60 -3.03
CA ASP A 71 -11.47 23.23 -1.72
C ASP A 71 -12.66 23.02 -0.76
N GLU A 72 -13.81 22.58 -1.26
CA GLU A 72 -14.98 22.18 -0.48
C GLU A 72 -14.90 20.73 0.04
N VAL A 73 -13.95 19.91 -0.46
CA VAL A 73 -13.75 18.54 0.01
C VAL A 73 -13.07 18.55 1.38
N ALA A 74 -13.73 17.92 2.34
CA ALA A 74 -13.21 17.78 3.70
C ALA A 74 -12.20 16.62 3.78
N SER A 75 -12.44 15.53 3.03
CA SER A 75 -11.77 14.27 3.24
C SER A 75 -11.88 13.36 2.00
N ILE A 76 -10.85 12.53 1.79
CA ILE A 76 -10.83 11.47 0.78
C ILE A 76 -10.53 10.16 1.50
N GLY A 77 -11.44 9.18 1.39
CA GLY A 77 -11.21 7.81 1.83
C GLY A 77 -10.78 6.94 0.65
N ILE A 78 -9.86 6.01 0.87
CA ILE A 78 -9.38 5.08 -0.16
C ILE A 78 -9.57 3.66 0.33
N THR A 79 -10.21 2.83 -0.47
CA THR A 79 -10.14 1.37 -0.39
C THR A 79 -9.56 0.82 -1.68
N ASN A 80 -8.93 -0.36 -1.63
CA ASN A 80 -8.18 -0.86 -2.77
C ASN A 80 -8.17 -2.39 -2.85
N GLN A 81 -7.84 -2.91 -4.03
CA GLN A 81 -7.42 -4.29 -4.20
C GLN A 81 -6.15 -4.53 -3.38
N ARG A 82 -6.25 -5.38 -2.35
CA ARG A 82 -5.12 -5.69 -1.46
C ARG A 82 -4.07 -6.54 -2.18
N GLU A 83 -2.88 -6.65 -1.59
CA GLU A 83 -1.75 -7.49 -2.02
C GLU A 83 -1.17 -7.15 -3.40
N THR A 84 -1.90 -6.43 -4.26
CA THR A 84 -1.37 -5.92 -5.53
C THR A 84 -0.21 -4.98 -5.23
N THR A 85 0.93 -5.25 -5.88
CA THR A 85 2.23 -4.69 -5.49
C THR A 85 2.78 -3.80 -6.58
N VAL A 86 3.11 -2.57 -6.22
CA VAL A 86 3.82 -1.60 -7.07
C VAL A 86 5.21 -1.36 -6.50
N VAL A 87 6.23 -1.34 -7.36
CA VAL A 87 7.58 -0.88 -7.02
C VAL A 87 7.95 0.24 -7.97
N TRP A 88 8.40 1.38 -7.42
CA TRP A 88 8.71 2.56 -8.23
C TRP A 88 9.97 3.29 -7.77
N ASN A 89 10.54 4.08 -8.64
CA ASN A 89 11.65 4.95 -8.30
C ASN A 89 11.12 6.28 -7.70
N LYS A 90 11.54 6.61 -6.48
CA LYS A 90 11.07 7.81 -5.76
C LYS A 90 11.50 9.14 -6.39
N LYS A 91 12.61 9.14 -7.17
CA LYS A 91 13.11 10.37 -7.84
C LYS A 91 12.36 10.67 -9.12
N THR A 92 12.06 9.63 -9.90
CA THR A 92 11.37 9.78 -11.19
C THR A 92 9.86 9.65 -11.07
N GLY A 93 9.36 9.00 -10.02
CA GLY A 93 7.95 8.66 -9.86
C GLY A 93 7.46 7.56 -10.79
N MET A 94 8.37 6.87 -11.49
CA MET A 94 8.02 5.85 -12.47
C MET A 94 8.08 4.45 -11.86
N PRO A 95 7.03 3.62 -12.06
CA PRO A 95 7.08 2.21 -11.75
C PRO A 95 8.23 1.53 -12.51
N ILE A 96 8.94 0.62 -11.85
CA ILE A 96 10.04 -0.15 -12.48
C ILE A 96 9.53 -1.41 -13.18
N HIS A 97 8.31 -1.80 -12.88
CA HIS A 97 7.56 -2.91 -13.46
C HIS A 97 6.06 -2.63 -13.32
N ASN A 98 5.23 -3.29 -14.14
CA ASN A 98 3.78 -3.30 -13.92
C ASN A 98 3.43 -3.76 -12.51
N ALA A 99 2.32 -3.29 -11.97
CA ALA A 99 1.80 -3.77 -10.71
C ALA A 99 1.47 -5.26 -10.82
N ILE A 100 2.06 -6.09 -9.96
CA ILE A 100 1.74 -7.52 -9.91
C ILE A 100 0.47 -7.70 -9.10
N VAL A 101 -0.59 -8.14 -9.78
CA VAL A 101 -1.93 -8.28 -9.20
C VAL A 101 -1.96 -9.42 -8.17
N TRP A 102 -2.84 -9.32 -7.17
CA TRP A 102 -3.00 -10.30 -6.10
C TRP A 102 -3.21 -11.74 -6.58
N GLN A 103 -3.92 -11.93 -7.68
CA GLN A 103 -4.21 -13.26 -8.24
C GLN A 103 -3.07 -13.85 -9.09
N SER A 104 -2.00 -13.08 -9.39
CA SER A 104 -0.88 -13.54 -10.21
C SER A 104 -0.11 -14.66 -9.52
N ARG A 105 0.24 -15.69 -10.29
CA ARG A 105 1.03 -16.85 -9.83
C ARG A 105 2.50 -16.77 -10.25
N GLN A 106 2.96 -15.65 -10.84
CA GLN A 106 4.32 -15.53 -11.38
C GLN A 106 5.44 -15.71 -10.35
N THR A 107 5.15 -15.56 -9.07
CA THR A 107 6.12 -15.74 -7.98
C THR A 107 6.14 -17.17 -7.39
N ALA A 108 5.43 -18.13 -7.99
CA ALA A 108 5.32 -19.50 -7.45
C ALA A 108 6.67 -20.16 -7.24
N ALA A 109 7.62 -20.01 -8.17
CA ALA A 109 8.98 -20.55 -8.05
C ALA A 109 9.74 -20.01 -6.83
N ILE A 110 9.53 -18.72 -6.50
CA ILE A 110 10.12 -18.09 -5.30
C ILE A 110 9.52 -18.70 -4.05
N VAL A 111 8.20 -18.88 -4.02
CA VAL A 111 7.50 -19.53 -2.91
C VAL A 111 8.03 -20.92 -2.66
N GLU A 112 8.13 -21.76 -3.69
CA GLU A 112 8.67 -23.11 -3.59
C GLU A 112 10.13 -23.14 -3.10
N ARG A 113 10.96 -22.19 -3.58
CA ARG A 113 12.32 -22.03 -3.10
C ARG A 113 12.36 -21.76 -1.59
N TYR A 114 11.54 -20.84 -1.08
CA TYR A 114 11.48 -20.52 0.35
C TYR A 114 10.86 -21.65 1.20
N LYS A 115 9.87 -22.37 0.68
CA LYS A 115 9.35 -23.58 1.35
C LYS A 115 10.42 -24.64 1.53
N LYS A 116 11.21 -24.91 0.48
CA LYS A 116 12.36 -25.85 0.55
C LYS A 116 13.43 -25.39 1.55
N MET A 117 13.56 -24.10 1.81
CA MET A 117 14.46 -23.55 2.83
C MET A 117 13.90 -23.67 4.26
N GLY A 118 12.66 -24.16 4.43
CA GLY A 118 12.01 -24.35 5.73
C GLY A 118 11.62 -23.07 6.46
N VAL A 119 11.43 -21.95 5.74
CA VAL A 119 11.12 -20.65 6.38
C VAL A 119 9.62 -20.43 6.65
N GLU A 120 8.74 -21.27 6.09
CA GLU A 120 7.29 -21.09 6.19
C GLU A 120 6.75 -21.08 7.64
N PRO A 121 7.21 -21.96 8.58
CA PRO A 121 6.78 -21.89 9.96
C PRO A 121 7.05 -20.55 10.63
N LEU A 122 8.23 -19.97 10.37
CA LEU A 122 8.62 -18.67 10.91
C LEU A 122 7.75 -17.54 10.32
N ILE A 123 7.48 -17.59 9.00
CA ILE A 123 6.60 -16.62 8.34
C ILE A 123 5.20 -16.69 8.96
N LYS A 124 4.65 -17.90 9.11
CA LYS A 124 3.32 -18.09 9.71
C LYS A 124 3.27 -17.61 11.16
N GLU A 125 4.29 -17.89 11.95
CA GLU A 125 4.40 -17.40 13.34
C GLU A 125 4.36 -15.86 13.41
N LYS A 126 5.13 -15.18 12.55
CA LYS A 126 5.28 -13.72 12.61
C LYS A 126 4.14 -12.96 11.95
N THR A 127 3.61 -13.46 10.85
CA THR A 127 2.62 -12.73 10.03
C THR A 127 1.20 -13.27 10.14
N GLY A 128 1.03 -14.49 10.69
CA GLY A 128 -0.24 -15.22 10.66
C GLY A 128 -0.61 -15.79 9.28
N LEU A 129 0.22 -15.56 8.25
CA LEU A 129 -0.07 -15.93 6.87
C LEU A 129 0.76 -17.15 6.44
N VAL A 130 0.22 -17.92 5.49
CA VAL A 130 0.97 -18.97 4.78
C VAL A 130 1.89 -18.34 3.73
N LEU A 131 2.92 -19.05 3.32
CA LEU A 131 3.80 -18.61 2.25
C LEU A 131 3.13 -18.92 0.89
N ASP A 132 2.64 -17.89 0.21
CA ASP A 132 1.91 -18.01 -1.06
C ASP A 132 2.25 -16.85 -2.01
N PRO A 133 2.23 -17.04 -3.34
CA PRO A 133 2.37 -15.98 -4.34
C PRO A 133 1.35 -14.84 -4.21
N TYR A 134 0.25 -15.07 -3.55
CA TYR A 134 -0.80 -14.11 -3.30
C TYR A 134 -0.29 -12.81 -2.66
N PHE A 135 0.65 -12.91 -1.72
CA PHE A 135 1.11 -11.80 -0.88
C PHE A 135 2.26 -10.98 -1.49
N SER A 136 2.43 -9.74 -1.03
CA SER A 136 3.31 -8.76 -1.68
C SER A 136 4.80 -9.08 -1.63
N ALA A 137 5.31 -9.70 -0.55
CA ALA A 137 6.76 -9.90 -0.36
C ALA A 137 7.42 -10.68 -1.50
N THR A 138 6.76 -11.75 -1.98
CA THR A 138 7.29 -12.57 -3.08
C THR A 138 7.27 -11.82 -4.41
N LYS A 139 6.32 -10.91 -4.60
CA LYS A 139 6.21 -10.06 -5.79
C LYS A 139 7.32 -9.03 -5.85
N ILE A 140 7.62 -8.37 -4.72
CA ILE A 140 8.77 -7.46 -4.62
C ILE A 140 10.05 -8.21 -4.97
N ARG A 141 10.25 -9.40 -4.36
CA ARG A 141 11.41 -10.22 -4.62
C ARG A 141 11.55 -10.58 -6.09
N TRP A 142 10.45 -11.00 -6.72
CA TRP A 142 10.41 -11.34 -8.13
C TRP A 142 10.79 -10.15 -9.02
N ILE A 143 10.22 -8.97 -8.77
CA ILE A 143 10.55 -7.74 -9.54
C ILE A 143 12.04 -7.43 -9.45
N LEU A 144 12.64 -7.53 -8.25
CA LEU A 144 14.05 -7.23 -8.06
C LEU A 144 14.96 -8.23 -8.78
N GLU A 145 14.60 -9.52 -8.77
CA GLU A 145 15.34 -10.57 -9.49
C GLU A 145 15.20 -10.41 -11.01
N GLU A 146 13.97 -10.25 -11.49
CA GLU A 146 13.67 -10.11 -12.93
C GLU A 146 14.36 -8.89 -13.56
N LYS A 147 14.41 -7.78 -12.84
CA LYS A 147 15.08 -6.55 -13.29
C LYS A 147 16.57 -6.49 -12.94
N ASN A 148 17.12 -7.55 -12.33
CA ASN A 148 18.52 -7.61 -11.88
C ASN A 148 18.93 -6.38 -11.04
N ILE A 149 18.07 -5.94 -10.13
CA ILE A 149 18.29 -4.73 -9.35
C ILE A 149 19.14 -5.04 -8.13
N GLN A 150 20.33 -4.42 -8.07
CA GLN A 150 21.27 -4.54 -6.96
C GLN A 150 21.19 -3.36 -5.97
N ASN A 151 20.88 -2.15 -6.46
CA ASN A 151 20.73 -0.96 -5.63
C ASN A 151 19.27 -0.53 -5.55
N THR A 152 18.73 -0.45 -4.34
CA THR A 152 17.35 -0.09 -4.05
C THR A 152 17.18 1.21 -3.28
N GLU A 153 18.25 2.00 -3.10
CA GLU A 153 18.21 3.24 -2.33
C GLU A 153 17.13 4.23 -2.81
N ASP A 154 16.85 4.22 -4.11
CA ASP A 154 15.85 5.09 -4.72
C ASP A 154 14.50 4.40 -4.97
N LEU A 155 14.36 3.15 -4.58
CA LEU A 155 13.11 2.43 -4.75
C LEU A 155 12.19 2.59 -3.53
N LEU A 156 10.91 2.66 -3.84
CA LEU A 156 9.80 2.52 -2.92
C LEU A 156 8.92 1.37 -3.39
N PHE A 157 8.22 0.75 -2.44
CA PHE A 157 7.15 -0.16 -2.77
C PHE A 157 5.89 0.22 -2.01
N GLY A 158 4.74 -0.22 -2.51
CA GLY A 158 3.47 -0.10 -1.82
C GLY A 158 2.41 -1.03 -2.40
N THR A 159 1.36 -1.21 -1.63
CA THR A 159 0.06 -1.61 -2.13
C THR A 159 -0.59 -0.41 -2.82
N ILE A 160 -1.74 -0.60 -3.44
CA ILE A 160 -2.34 0.44 -4.29
C ILE A 160 -2.72 1.69 -3.48
N ASP A 161 -3.16 1.56 -2.23
CA ASP A 161 -3.38 2.68 -1.32
C ASP A 161 -2.14 3.57 -1.19
N THR A 162 -0.98 2.96 -0.93
CA THR A 162 0.30 3.67 -0.81
C THR A 162 0.67 4.38 -2.11
N TRP A 163 0.49 3.71 -3.26
CA TRP A 163 0.75 4.29 -4.58
C TRP A 163 -0.11 5.51 -4.82
N LEU A 164 -1.43 5.42 -4.57
CA LEU A 164 -2.37 6.52 -4.77
C LEU A 164 -2.06 7.70 -3.84
N VAL A 165 -1.83 7.45 -2.53
CA VAL A 165 -1.47 8.51 -1.57
C VAL A 165 -0.16 9.19 -1.99
N TRP A 166 0.84 8.41 -2.41
CA TRP A 166 2.12 8.96 -2.87
C TRP A 166 1.95 9.84 -4.10
N LYS A 167 1.15 9.42 -5.08
CA LYS A 167 0.83 10.21 -6.28
C LYS A 167 0.03 11.47 -5.94
N MET A 168 -1.03 11.36 -5.11
CA MET A 168 -1.86 12.48 -4.69
C MET A 168 -1.09 13.54 -3.91
N THR A 169 -0.06 13.14 -3.19
CA THR A 169 0.77 14.04 -2.39
C THR A 169 2.03 14.51 -3.10
N ASN A 170 2.14 14.24 -4.41
CA ASN A 170 3.30 14.57 -5.23
C ASN A 170 4.62 14.05 -4.60
N GLY A 171 4.62 12.79 -4.15
CA GLY A 171 5.77 12.11 -3.59
C GLY A 171 6.12 12.46 -2.13
N LYS A 172 5.32 13.29 -1.46
CA LYS A 172 5.61 13.75 -0.10
C LYS A 172 5.26 12.74 0.98
N VAL A 173 4.25 11.91 0.73
CA VAL A 173 3.71 10.96 1.72
C VAL A 173 3.79 9.55 1.18
N HIS A 174 4.42 8.67 1.96
CA HIS A 174 4.56 7.24 1.66
C HIS A 174 4.07 6.47 2.88
N VAL A 175 2.80 6.08 2.89
CA VAL A 175 2.11 5.43 4.01
C VAL A 175 1.20 4.32 3.51
N THR A 176 0.86 3.40 4.40
CA THR A 176 -0.20 2.42 4.22
C THR A 176 -0.98 2.27 5.52
N ASP A 177 -2.07 1.54 5.50
CA ASP A 177 -2.80 1.14 6.69
C ASP A 177 -2.44 -0.29 7.14
N VAL A 178 -2.88 -0.66 8.35
CA VAL A 178 -2.61 -1.99 8.91
C VAL A 178 -3.29 -3.10 8.13
N THR A 179 -4.43 -2.84 7.49
CA THR A 179 -5.20 -3.85 6.75
C THR A 179 -4.50 -4.23 5.44
N ASN A 180 -3.81 -3.28 4.81
CA ASN A 180 -2.92 -3.54 3.67
C ASN A 180 -1.58 -4.13 4.14
N ALA A 181 -0.94 -3.53 5.13
CA ALA A 181 0.36 -3.97 5.63
C ALA A 181 0.34 -5.42 6.12
N SER A 182 -0.72 -5.85 6.82
CA SER A 182 -0.87 -7.24 7.31
C SER A 182 -0.97 -8.29 6.20
N ARG A 183 -1.23 -7.87 4.95
CA ARG A 183 -1.35 -8.76 3.78
C ARG A 183 -0.09 -8.79 2.92
N THR A 184 1.01 -8.23 3.39
CA THR A 184 2.25 -8.12 2.60
C THR A 184 3.25 -9.25 2.84
N LEU A 185 3.11 -10.09 3.86
CA LEU A 185 4.13 -10.96 4.44
C LEU A 185 5.31 -10.19 5.04
N LEU A 186 5.18 -8.89 5.26
CA LEU A 186 6.27 -8.03 5.72
C LEU A 186 6.00 -7.43 7.11
N LEU A 187 4.76 -7.49 7.59
CA LEU A 187 4.37 -6.99 8.90
C LEU A 187 4.40 -8.13 9.93
N ASN A 188 5.19 -7.95 10.99
CA ASN A 188 5.08 -8.80 12.17
C ASN A 188 3.87 -8.35 13.01
N ILE A 189 2.78 -9.14 13.00
CA ILE A 189 1.54 -8.79 13.69
C ILE A 189 1.62 -8.92 15.22
N GLN A 190 2.61 -9.65 15.75
CA GLN A 190 2.79 -9.83 17.19
C GLN A 190 3.60 -8.68 17.82
N ASN A 191 4.41 -8.01 17.01
CA ASN A 191 5.31 -6.97 17.49
C ASN A 191 5.55 -5.92 16.42
N TYR A 192 4.62 -4.97 16.31
CA TYR A 192 4.68 -3.87 15.33
C TYR A 192 5.99 -3.08 15.37
N TRP A 193 6.64 -3.01 16.54
CA TRP A 193 7.89 -2.26 16.75
C TRP A 193 9.13 -3.00 16.24
N ASN A 194 9.08 -4.33 16.10
CA ASN A 194 10.21 -5.18 15.67
C ASN A 194 10.08 -5.73 14.25
N CYS A 195 9.24 -5.16 13.39
CA CYS A 195 9.05 -5.60 12.00
C CYS A 195 10.37 -5.69 11.22
N LEU A 196 11.35 -4.82 11.51
CA LEU A 196 12.68 -4.82 10.92
C LEU A 196 13.49 -6.11 11.16
N ILE A 197 13.30 -6.77 12.32
CA ILE A 197 14.04 -7.99 12.70
C ILE A 197 13.58 -9.18 11.88
N PHE A 198 12.27 -9.26 11.59
CA PHE A 198 11.69 -10.35 10.84
C PHE A 198 12.30 -10.48 9.43
N LEU A 199 12.44 -9.38 8.74
CA LEU A 199 13.02 -9.37 7.38
C LEU A 199 14.49 -9.73 7.37
N LYS A 200 15.25 -9.26 8.34
CA LYS A 200 16.64 -9.68 8.51
C LYS A 200 16.73 -11.20 8.63
N THR A 201 15.86 -11.84 9.37
CA THR A 201 15.96 -13.27 9.66
C THR A 201 15.46 -14.16 8.53
N CYS A 202 14.36 -13.83 7.88
CA CYS A 202 13.77 -14.65 6.83
C CYS A 202 14.46 -14.55 5.48
N PHE A 203 14.99 -13.37 5.15
CA PHE A 203 15.61 -13.11 3.85
C PHE A 203 17.15 -13.06 3.89
N LEU A 204 17.76 -13.18 5.10
CA LEU A 204 19.19 -12.98 5.38
C LEU A 204 20.13 -14.06 4.86
N LYS A 205 19.66 -15.22 4.49
CA LYS A 205 20.52 -16.29 3.94
C LYS A 205 20.79 -16.16 2.44
N SER A 206 20.34 -15.08 1.80
CA SER A 206 20.67 -14.80 0.42
C SER A 206 21.43 -13.46 0.30
N SER A 207 22.39 -13.41 -0.64
CA SER A 207 23.29 -12.28 -0.93
C SER A 207 22.61 -10.94 -1.27
N ILE A 208 21.28 -10.81 -1.14
CA ILE A 208 20.47 -9.67 -1.59
C ILE A 208 19.91 -8.83 -0.41
N LEU A 209 20.44 -9.02 0.74
CA LEU A 209 19.93 -8.50 2.01
C LEU A 209 19.93 -7.00 2.22
N PRO A 210 21.00 -6.28 1.84
CA PRO A 210 21.02 -4.83 2.03
C PRO A 210 19.89 -4.13 1.29
N VAL A 211 19.44 -4.75 0.21
CA VAL A 211 18.51 -4.24 -0.78
C VAL A 211 17.07 -4.21 -0.26
N LEU A 212 16.57 -5.33 0.26
CA LEU A 212 15.21 -5.40 0.82
C LEU A 212 15.05 -4.60 2.11
N SER A 213 16.09 -4.56 2.95
CA SER A 213 16.05 -3.81 4.21
C SER A 213 15.90 -2.30 4.00
N ALA A 214 16.51 -1.73 2.97
CA ALA A 214 16.43 -0.29 2.69
C ALA A 214 15.03 0.13 2.19
N ILE A 215 14.40 -0.65 1.31
CA ILE A 215 13.04 -0.39 0.84
C ILE A 215 12.06 -0.51 2.01
N LEU A 216 12.24 -1.51 2.84
CA LEU A 216 11.34 -1.85 3.93
C LEU A 216 11.48 -0.93 5.13
N ILE A 217 12.69 -0.50 5.47
CA ILE A 217 12.93 0.52 6.51
C ILE A 217 12.13 1.77 6.16
N ARG A 218 12.08 2.17 4.89
CA ARG A 218 11.31 3.33 4.46
C ARG A 218 9.80 3.10 4.52
N PHE A 219 9.33 1.90 4.16
CA PHE A 219 7.92 1.53 4.28
C PHE A 219 7.46 1.50 5.74
N ILE A 220 8.26 0.95 6.65
CA ILE A 220 7.94 0.90 8.09
C ILE A 220 8.03 2.28 8.74
N PHE A 221 9.02 3.11 8.37
CA PHE A 221 9.09 4.50 8.84
C PHE A 221 7.94 5.36 8.31
N SER A 222 7.31 4.99 7.21
CA SER A 222 6.11 5.65 6.72
C SER A 222 4.83 5.25 7.44
N ILE A 223 4.83 4.11 8.13
CA ILE A 223 3.75 3.70 9.06
C ILE A 223 3.86 4.48 10.39
N LEU A 224 5.05 5.02 10.72
CA LEU A 224 5.27 5.83 11.91
C LEU A 224 5.04 7.31 11.59
N PRO A 225 4.27 8.06 12.42
CA PRO A 225 3.95 9.46 12.11
C PRO A 225 5.19 10.37 12.14
N VAL A 226 5.49 11.00 11.02
CA VAL A 226 6.46 12.09 10.94
C VAL A 226 5.74 13.40 11.26
N ARG A 227 6.26 14.15 12.26
CA ARG A 227 5.73 15.47 12.62
C ARG A 227 5.99 16.48 11.50
N SER A 228 4.96 16.94 10.82
CA SER A 228 4.88 18.26 10.23
C SER A 228 3.42 18.61 9.90
N GLU A 229 3.06 19.84 10.10
CA GLU A 229 1.72 20.44 10.16
C GLU A 229 0.84 20.39 8.90
N PRO A 230 0.89 19.70 7.86
CA PRO A 230 -0.22 19.46 6.94
C PRO A 230 -1.02 18.19 7.23
N TRP A 231 -0.63 17.41 8.25
CA TRP A 231 -1.20 16.09 8.54
C TRP A 231 -2.63 16.11 9.05
N SER A 232 -3.07 17.19 9.68
CA SER A 232 -4.44 17.30 10.20
C SER A 232 -5.51 17.24 9.09
N VAL A 233 -5.15 17.63 7.88
CA VAL A 233 -6.05 17.62 6.72
C VAL A 233 -6.09 16.23 6.08
N ILE A 234 -4.94 15.59 5.94
CA ILE A 234 -4.84 14.25 5.32
C ILE A 234 -5.36 13.17 6.28
N ASN A 235 -5.09 13.26 7.59
CA ASN A 235 -5.62 12.33 8.60
C ASN A 235 -7.15 12.40 8.75
N LYS A 236 -7.73 13.57 8.55
CA LYS A 236 -9.19 13.69 8.44
C LYS A 236 -9.71 13.18 7.09
N ALA A 237 -8.86 13.12 6.08
CA ALA A 237 -9.24 12.74 4.73
C ALA A 237 -9.26 11.22 4.47
N LEU A 238 -8.46 10.49 5.17
CA LEU A 238 -8.47 9.02 5.11
C LEU A 238 -9.30 8.59 6.32
N CYS A 239 -10.48 8.02 6.23
CA CYS A 239 -11.28 7.50 7.35
C CYS A 239 -10.49 6.57 8.29
N LEU A 240 -9.40 7.10 8.86
CA LEU A 240 -8.38 6.43 9.65
C LEU A 240 -8.50 6.78 11.14
N ASP A 241 -9.67 7.21 11.61
CA ASP A 241 -9.89 7.57 13.03
C ASP A 241 -9.56 6.44 14.04
N ASN A 242 -9.25 5.24 13.53
CA ASN A 242 -8.88 4.11 14.40
C ASN A 242 -7.43 3.62 14.29
N LEU A 243 -6.55 4.19 13.43
CA LEU A 243 -5.25 3.54 13.15
C LEU A 243 -4.04 4.46 12.97
N VAL A 244 -4.17 5.76 13.25
CA VAL A 244 -3.00 6.64 13.26
C VAL A 244 -2.46 6.78 14.67
N PHE A 245 -1.37 6.08 14.96
CA PHE A 245 -0.56 6.32 16.15
C PHE A 245 0.12 7.68 16.06
N THR A 246 -0.41 8.69 16.73
CA THR A 246 0.32 9.94 16.95
C THR A 246 1.35 9.73 18.06
N LYS A 247 2.48 10.46 17.98
CA LYS A 247 3.54 10.40 19.00
C LYS A 247 3.06 10.71 20.43
N GLU A 248 1.90 11.35 20.57
CA GLU A 248 1.27 11.61 21.87
C GLU A 248 0.68 10.37 22.52
N LYS A 249 0.15 9.41 21.75
CA LYS A 249 -0.33 8.14 22.32
C LYS A 249 0.80 7.20 22.74
N SER A 250 2.01 7.38 22.23
CA SER A 250 3.18 6.56 22.65
C SER A 250 3.74 6.94 24.03
N LYS A 251 3.43 8.11 24.56
CA LYS A 251 3.87 8.51 25.91
C LYS A 251 2.98 7.96 27.02
N THR A 252 1.75 7.54 26.73
CA THR A 252 0.80 7.00 27.71
C THR A 252 0.81 5.49 27.85
N LEU A 253 1.66 4.77 27.06
CA LEU A 253 1.75 3.31 27.10
C LEU A 253 2.92 2.77 27.95
N THR A 254 3.50 3.59 28.84
CA THR A 254 4.53 3.15 29.78
C THR A 254 4.00 2.69 31.14
N GLU A 255 2.70 2.71 31.35
CA GLU A 255 2.09 2.07 32.53
C GLU A 255 1.29 0.82 32.11
N PRO A 256 1.44 -0.33 32.80
CA PRO A 256 0.69 -1.53 32.49
C PRO A 256 -0.76 -1.33 32.89
N ALA A 257 -1.65 -1.16 31.92
CA ALA A 257 -3.08 -1.22 32.18
C ALA A 257 -3.45 -2.65 32.56
N ALA A 258 -3.87 -2.85 33.79
CA ALA A 258 -4.51 -4.08 34.22
C ALA A 258 -5.81 -4.28 33.44
N PHE A 259 -5.94 -5.43 32.78
CA PHE A 259 -7.19 -5.88 32.21
C PHE A 259 -8.15 -6.34 33.32
N TYR A 260 -9.31 -5.80 33.30
CA TYR A 260 -10.55 -6.44 33.80
C TYR A 260 -11.45 -6.67 32.57
#